data_2f7b64a90b6e9bfd7692cad2562b0a83
#
_entry.id   2f7b64a90b6e9bfd7692cad2562b0a83
#
_cell.length_a   1.000
_cell.length_b   1.000
_cell.length_c   1.000
_cell.angle_alpha   90.00
_cell.angle_beta   90.00
_cell.angle_gamma   90.00
#
_symmetry.space_group_name_H-M   'P 1'
#
loop_
_entity.id
_entity.type
_entity.pdbx_description
1 polymer ?
#
loop_
_entity_poly.entity_id
_entity_poly.type
_entity_poly.pdbx_seq_one_letter_code
_entity_poly.pdbx_strand_id
1 'polypeptide(L)'
;LSSAASDVYKRQGVSGMMHGFLAFDENGQQLAQFRTWRNTMTAQAAEKLTALLGFNVPQRWSIAHLVQAMMNGEAMVPQIHHLTTLAGYVHYKLCGKNCLGIGEASGMFPIDSDALDYDQHMLDKVDALAKTYHMPWTLREILPCVLCAGEDAGVMTTEGAKLLDPTGTLQPGALMAPPEGDAGTGMAATNSVAVRTGNVSAGTSTFAM
;
A
#
# COMPACT_ATOMS: atom_id res chain seq x y z
N LEU A 1 -36.10 -9.60 -0.20
CA LEU A 1 -34.78 -9.83 0.46
C LEU A 1 -33.64 -10.15 -0.50
N SER A 2 -33.90 -10.54 -1.74
CA SER A 2 -32.84 -11.06 -2.62
C SER A 2 -32.11 -10.00 -3.44
N SER A 3 -32.74 -8.89 -3.82
CA SER A 3 -32.10 -7.91 -4.71
C SER A 3 -31.06 -7.02 -4.00
N ALA A 4 -31.34 -6.58 -2.80
CA ALA A 4 -30.39 -5.76 -2.04
C ALA A 4 -29.18 -6.57 -1.57
N ALA A 5 -29.37 -7.83 -1.17
CA ALA A 5 -28.27 -8.71 -0.77
C ALA A 5 -27.39 -9.11 -1.96
N SER A 6 -27.95 -9.33 -3.17
CA SER A 6 -27.16 -9.65 -4.35
C SER A 6 -26.32 -8.46 -4.85
N ASP A 7 -26.75 -7.23 -4.61
CA ASP A 7 -25.99 -6.03 -4.99
C ASP A 7 -24.83 -5.71 -4.02
N VAL A 8 -24.96 -6.08 -2.76
CA VAL A 8 -23.89 -5.91 -1.75
C VAL A 8 -22.64 -6.74 -2.07
N TYR A 9 -22.80 -7.90 -2.71
CA TYR A 9 -21.68 -8.78 -3.06
C TYR A 9 -21.10 -8.56 -4.46
N LYS A 10 -21.58 -7.59 -5.21
CA LYS A 10 -21.06 -7.29 -6.55
C LYS A 10 -19.75 -6.53 -6.54
N ARG A 11 -19.43 -5.85 -5.46
CA ARG A 11 -18.19 -5.08 -5.29
C ARG A 11 -17.64 -5.26 -3.88
N GLN A 12 -16.33 -5.32 -3.79
CA GLN A 12 -15.60 -5.45 -2.53
C GLN A 12 -14.48 -4.43 -2.49
N GLY A 13 -14.28 -3.79 -1.34
CA GLY A 13 -13.16 -2.90 -1.08
C GLY A 13 -12.41 -3.34 0.17
N VAL A 14 -11.13 -2.99 0.24
CA VAL A 14 -10.28 -3.19 1.41
C VAL A 14 -9.85 -1.82 1.91
N SER A 15 -10.08 -1.56 3.19
CA SER A 15 -9.58 -0.40 3.90
C SER A 15 -8.74 -0.89 5.08
N GLY A 16 -7.53 -0.37 5.22
CA GLY A 16 -6.62 -0.79 6.28
C GLY A 16 -5.72 0.33 6.76
N MET A 17 -4.93 0.06 7.81
CA MET A 17 -3.96 1.03 8.29
C MET A 17 -2.96 1.35 7.19
N MET A 18 -2.68 2.64 7.01
CA MET A 18 -1.68 3.12 6.07
C MET A 18 -0.25 2.76 6.52
N HIS A 19 0.67 2.83 5.56
CA HIS A 19 2.10 2.66 5.76
C HIS A 19 2.52 1.24 6.18
N GLY A 20 3.74 1.12 6.67
CA GLY A 20 4.31 -0.14 7.11
C GLY A 20 5.11 -0.84 6.00
N PHE A 21 5.62 -2.03 6.35
CA PHE A 21 6.54 -2.76 5.48
C PHE A 21 6.17 -4.24 5.50
N LEU A 22 5.65 -4.71 4.38
CA LEU A 22 5.40 -6.10 4.06
C LEU A 22 6.14 -6.44 2.77
N ALA A 23 7.12 -7.32 2.88
CA ALA A 23 8.00 -7.72 1.78
C ALA A 23 7.86 -9.22 1.51
N PHE A 24 7.79 -9.59 0.25
CA PHE A 24 7.58 -10.96 -0.20
C PHE A 24 8.58 -11.31 -1.31
N ASP A 25 8.95 -12.59 -1.37
CA ASP A 25 9.73 -13.17 -2.45
C ASP A 25 8.88 -13.46 -3.70
N GLU A 26 9.51 -14.04 -4.72
CA GLU A 26 8.86 -14.46 -5.98
C GLU A 26 7.76 -15.52 -5.79
N ASN A 27 7.81 -16.29 -4.71
CA ASN A 27 6.83 -17.33 -4.37
C ASN A 27 5.70 -16.79 -3.47
N GLY A 28 5.73 -15.49 -3.12
CA GLY A 28 4.77 -14.87 -2.22
C GLY A 28 5.00 -15.23 -0.75
N GLN A 29 6.20 -15.72 -0.40
CA GLN A 29 6.58 -15.97 0.98
C GLN A 29 7.02 -14.66 1.65
N GLN A 30 6.50 -14.39 2.83
CA GLN A 30 6.86 -13.20 3.60
C GLN A 30 8.31 -13.28 4.08
N LEU A 31 9.11 -12.27 3.74
CA LEU A 31 10.56 -12.22 3.99
C LEU A 31 10.96 -11.65 5.35
N ALA A 32 10.09 -10.85 5.96
CA ALA A 32 10.34 -10.21 7.25
C ALA A 32 9.06 -10.10 8.06
N GLN A 33 9.19 -9.94 9.38
CA GLN A 33 8.04 -9.61 10.22
C GLN A 33 7.43 -8.27 9.79
N PHE A 34 6.09 -8.17 9.86
CA PHE A 34 5.38 -6.95 9.54
C PHE A 34 5.82 -5.80 10.44
N ARG A 35 6.35 -4.73 9.84
CA ARG A 35 6.70 -3.49 10.51
C ARG A 35 5.57 -2.50 10.29
N THR A 36 4.84 -2.18 11.35
CA THR A 36 3.70 -1.25 11.26
C THR A 36 4.16 0.20 11.28
N TRP A 37 3.23 1.13 11.06
CA TRP A 37 3.46 2.58 11.16
C TRP A 37 4.03 3.05 12.52
N ARG A 38 3.90 2.24 13.57
CA ARG A 38 4.45 2.50 14.92
C ARG A 38 5.93 2.17 15.05
N ASN A 39 6.51 1.48 14.07
CA ASN A 39 7.92 1.14 14.10
C ASN A 39 8.76 2.40 13.80
N THR A 40 9.69 2.74 14.69
CA THR A 40 10.49 3.97 14.65
C THR A 40 11.96 3.73 14.33
N MET A 41 12.33 2.53 13.85
CA MET A 41 13.72 2.17 13.56
C MET A 41 14.32 2.89 12.33
N THR A 42 13.53 3.66 11.60
CA THR A 42 13.83 4.19 10.26
C THR A 42 14.32 5.64 10.26
N ALA A 43 14.73 6.19 11.41
CA ALA A 43 15.10 7.60 11.52
C ALA A 43 16.22 8.00 10.55
N GLN A 44 17.30 7.20 10.47
CA GLN A 44 18.43 7.46 9.58
C GLN A 44 18.06 7.39 8.10
N ALA A 45 17.25 6.41 7.73
CA ALA A 45 16.76 6.26 6.36
C ALA A 45 15.82 7.42 5.97
N ALA A 46 14.93 7.83 6.85
CA ALA A 46 14.02 8.94 6.61
C ALA A 46 14.78 10.27 6.41
N GLU A 47 15.79 10.54 7.21
CA GLU A 47 16.67 11.71 7.06
C GLU A 47 17.42 11.67 5.73
N LYS A 48 18.03 10.53 5.40
CA LYS A 48 18.76 10.33 4.15
C LYS A 48 17.85 10.50 2.91
N LEU A 49 16.66 9.92 2.94
CA LEU A 49 15.68 10.05 1.87
C LEU A 49 15.17 11.49 1.74
N THR A 50 14.89 12.17 2.85
CA THR A 50 14.47 13.57 2.84
C THR A 50 15.51 14.46 2.18
N ALA A 51 16.79 14.27 2.50
CA ALA A 51 17.88 15.01 1.86
C ALA A 51 18.05 14.66 0.38
N LEU A 52 17.97 13.38 0.02
CA LEU A 52 18.13 12.88 -1.36
C LEU A 52 17.03 13.39 -2.29
N LEU A 53 15.78 13.34 -1.82
CA LEU A 53 14.61 13.64 -2.62
C LEU A 53 14.24 15.14 -2.59
N GLY A 54 14.69 15.88 -1.58
CA GLY A 54 14.21 17.25 -1.33
C GLY A 54 12.74 17.28 -0.92
N PHE A 55 12.25 16.18 -0.36
CA PHE A 55 10.86 15.94 0.02
C PHE A 55 10.82 15.30 1.42
N ASN A 56 9.93 15.76 2.29
CA ASN A 56 9.84 15.21 3.64
C ASN A 56 9.32 13.77 3.63
N VAL A 57 10.19 12.81 3.94
CA VAL A 57 9.86 11.38 4.03
C VAL A 57 9.69 10.98 5.49
N PRO A 58 8.45 10.73 5.96
CA PRO A 58 8.20 10.29 7.32
C PRO A 58 8.78 8.89 7.61
N GLN A 59 9.21 8.67 8.86
CA GLN A 59 9.78 7.39 9.30
C GLN A 59 8.83 6.19 9.10
N ARG A 60 7.52 6.41 9.13
CA ARG A 60 6.51 5.36 9.00
C ARG A 60 6.29 4.86 7.56
N TRP A 61 6.82 5.56 6.56
CA TRP A 61 6.63 5.20 5.16
C TRP A 61 7.37 3.90 4.78
N SER A 62 6.78 3.13 3.87
CA SER A 62 7.35 1.86 3.42
C SER A 62 8.75 2.02 2.82
N ILE A 63 8.99 3.09 2.06
CA ILE A 63 10.31 3.38 1.50
C ILE A 63 11.38 3.65 2.57
N ALA A 64 11.01 4.28 3.69
CA ALA A 64 11.94 4.49 4.79
C ALA A 64 12.36 3.15 5.43
N HIS A 65 11.42 2.21 5.56
CA HIS A 65 11.73 0.87 6.03
C HIS A 65 12.62 0.08 5.07
N LEU A 66 12.35 0.17 3.76
CA LEU A 66 13.16 -0.48 2.73
C LEU A 66 14.61 0.05 2.76
N VAL A 67 14.78 1.36 2.74
CA VAL A 67 16.11 1.98 2.77
C VAL A 67 16.83 1.68 4.08
N GLN A 68 16.14 1.67 5.22
CA GLN A 68 16.75 1.27 6.49
C GLN A 68 17.21 -0.19 6.46
N ALA A 69 16.42 -1.09 5.88
CA ALA A 69 16.81 -2.49 5.73
C ALA A 69 18.04 -2.65 4.83
N MET A 70 18.13 -1.87 3.73
CA MET A 70 19.34 -1.82 2.89
C MET A 70 20.55 -1.32 3.68
N MET A 71 20.42 -0.24 4.44
CA MET A 71 21.49 0.34 5.25
C MET A 71 21.98 -0.64 6.34
N ASN A 72 21.07 -1.43 6.89
CA ASN A 72 21.37 -2.46 7.89
C ASN A 72 21.98 -3.73 7.27
N GLY A 73 22.01 -3.87 5.94
CA GLY A 73 22.47 -5.07 5.26
C GLY A 73 21.58 -6.30 5.53
N GLU A 74 20.27 -6.10 5.69
CA GLU A 74 19.33 -7.21 5.94
C GLU A 74 19.33 -8.17 4.74
N ALA A 75 19.66 -9.43 4.96
CA ALA A 75 19.90 -10.45 3.92
C ALA A 75 18.67 -10.73 3.03
N MET A 76 17.46 -10.38 3.49
CA MET A 76 16.23 -10.58 2.72
C MET A 76 16.01 -9.52 1.64
N VAL A 77 16.65 -8.34 1.74
CA VAL A 77 16.36 -7.20 0.85
C VAL A 77 16.59 -7.50 -0.64
N PRO A 78 17.68 -8.19 -1.05
CA PRO A 78 17.86 -8.57 -2.45
C PRO A 78 16.83 -9.57 -2.98
N GLN A 79 16.10 -10.26 -2.09
CA GLN A 79 15.10 -11.28 -2.44
C GLN A 79 13.69 -10.69 -2.61
N ILE A 80 13.52 -9.39 -2.35
CA ILE A 80 12.20 -8.75 -2.46
C ILE A 80 11.75 -8.78 -3.92
N HIS A 81 10.61 -9.40 -4.15
CA HIS A 81 9.91 -9.41 -5.43
C HIS A 81 8.71 -8.47 -5.44
N HIS A 82 8.01 -8.33 -4.30
CA HIS A 82 7.03 -7.28 -4.14
C HIS A 82 6.97 -6.78 -2.69
N LEU A 83 6.69 -5.49 -2.59
CA LEU A 83 6.51 -4.73 -1.36
C LEU A 83 5.08 -4.21 -1.34
N THR A 84 4.41 -4.24 -0.19
CA THR A 84 3.04 -3.76 -0.08
C THR A 84 2.71 -3.29 1.34
N THR A 85 1.50 -2.78 1.52
CA THR A 85 0.89 -2.45 2.81
C THR A 85 -0.07 -3.55 3.27
N LEU A 86 -0.64 -3.40 4.46
CA LEU A 86 -1.62 -4.36 4.96
C LEU A 86 -2.86 -4.42 4.07
N ALA A 87 -3.40 -3.27 3.64
CA ALA A 87 -4.55 -3.21 2.75
C ALA A 87 -4.25 -3.88 1.40
N GLY A 88 -3.08 -3.59 0.81
CA GLY A 88 -2.62 -4.21 -0.42
C GLY A 88 -2.41 -5.71 -0.30
N TYR A 89 -1.87 -6.19 0.82
CA TYR A 89 -1.71 -7.63 1.07
C TYR A 89 -3.06 -8.35 1.14
N VAL A 90 -4.01 -7.81 1.90
CA VAL A 90 -5.36 -8.41 1.97
C VAL A 90 -6.01 -8.44 0.59
N HIS A 91 -5.93 -7.34 -0.15
CA HIS A 91 -6.44 -7.26 -1.51
C HIS A 91 -5.79 -8.32 -2.43
N TYR A 92 -4.46 -8.42 -2.41
CA TYR A 92 -3.72 -9.43 -3.17
C TYR A 92 -4.17 -10.86 -2.85
N LYS A 93 -4.40 -11.18 -1.57
CA LYS A 93 -4.91 -12.50 -1.14
C LYS A 93 -6.33 -12.78 -1.66
N LEU A 94 -7.12 -11.75 -1.92
CA LEU A 94 -8.50 -11.90 -2.39
C LEU A 94 -8.61 -12.01 -3.92
N CYS A 95 -7.72 -11.32 -4.67
CA CYS A 95 -7.84 -11.25 -6.13
C CYS A 95 -6.56 -11.54 -6.92
N GLY A 96 -5.41 -11.69 -6.25
CA GLY A 96 -4.11 -11.94 -6.90
C GLY A 96 -3.47 -10.72 -7.58
N LYS A 97 -4.08 -9.53 -7.51
CA LYS A 97 -3.54 -8.32 -8.14
C LYS A 97 -2.78 -7.47 -7.13
N ASN A 98 -1.50 -7.17 -7.41
CA ASN A 98 -0.66 -6.30 -6.57
C ASN A 98 -0.86 -4.83 -6.99
N CYS A 99 -1.80 -4.15 -6.34
CA CYS A 99 -2.11 -2.75 -6.59
C CYS A 99 -2.51 -2.04 -5.29
N LEU A 100 -2.46 -0.73 -5.30
CA LEU A 100 -2.96 0.15 -4.24
C LEU A 100 -3.76 1.30 -4.85
N GLY A 101 -4.73 1.79 -4.11
CA GLY A 101 -5.32 3.08 -4.39
C GLY A 101 -4.29 4.20 -4.18
N ILE A 102 -4.42 5.29 -4.91
CA ILE A 102 -3.44 6.39 -4.92
C ILE A 102 -3.23 6.98 -3.52
N GLY A 103 -4.28 7.01 -2.69
CA GLY A 103 -4.20 7.47 -1.30
C GLY A 103 -3.28 6.58 -0.46
N GLU A 104 -3.44 5.28 -0.53
CA GLU A 104 -2.60 4.31 0.17
C GLU A 104 -1.17 4.29 -0.39
N ALA A 105 -1.00 4.35 -1.71
CA ALA A 105 0.29 4.38 -2.38
C ALA A 105 1.12 5.61 -1.96
N SER A 106 0.48 6.76 -1.71
CA SER A 106 1.13 7.98 -1.21
C SER A 106 1.79 7.81 0.16
N GLY A 107 1.38 6.81 0.91
CA GLY A 107 2.00 6.42 2.18
C GLY A 107 3.18 5.47 2.04
N MET A 108 3.44 4.96 0.83
CA MET A 108 4.60 4.13 0.52
C MET A 108 5.74 4.95 -0.07
N PHE A 109 5.42 5.81 -1.05
CA PHE A 109 6.36 6.60 -1.83
C PHE A 109 5.69 7.89 -2.34
N PRO A 110 6.44 8.98 -2.63
CA PRO A 110 5.88 10.21 -3.20
C PRO A 110 5.12 9.97 -4.49
N ILE A 111 3.98 10.64 -4.61
CA ILE A 111 3.10 10.62 -5.78
C ILE A 111 3.27 11.91 -6.59
N ASP A 112 3.36 11.78 -7.90
CA ASP A 112 3.16 12.86 -8.85
C ASP A 112 1.65 13.02 -9.09
N SER A 113 1.08 14.15 -8.65
CA SER A 113 -0.36 14.43 -8.75
C SER A 113 -0.85 14.65 -10.17
N ASP A 114 0.03 15.00 -11.11
CA ASP A 114 -0.32 15.18 -12.51
C ASP A 114 -0.30 13.85 -13.26
N ALA A 115 0.70 13.00 -12.96
CA ALA A 115 0.80 11.65 -13.51
C ALA A 115 -0.16 10.65 -12.84
N LEU A 116 -0.65 10.95 -11.63
CA LEU A 116 -1.45 10.05 -10.77
C LEU A 116 -0.74 8.72 -10.50
N ASP A 117 0.58 8.76 -10.37
CA ASP A 117 1.45 7.61 -10.13
C ASP A 117 2.65 8.04 -9.27
N TYR A 118 3.52 7.11 -8.90
CA TYR A 118 4.75 7.43 -8.21
C TYR A 118 5.62 8.42 -9.00
N ASP A 119 6.20 9.41 -8.29
CA ASP A 119 7.11 10.38 -8.89
C ASP A 119 8.34 9.68 -9.49
N GLN A 120 8.42 9.65 -10.82
CA GLN A 120 9.46 8.95 -11.55
C GLN A 120 10.85 9.51 -11.28
N HIS A 121 10.99 10.84 -11.15
CA HIS A 121 12.29 11.43 -10.85
C HIS A 121 12.81 11.02 -9.46
N MET A 122 11.90 10.90 -8.49
CA MET A 122 12.25 10.42 -7.15
C MET A 122 12.54 8.93 -7.15
N LEU A 123 11.80 8.11 -7.93
CA LEU A 123 12.11 6.68 -8.12
C LEU A 123 13.54 6.51 -8.65
N ASP A 124 13.92 7.24 -9.71
CA ASP A 124 15.23 7.15 -10.32
C ASP A 124 16.37 7.46 -9.31
N LYS A 125 16.17 8.44 -8.43
CA LYS A 125 17.12 8.77 -7.37
C LYS A 125 17.30 7.64 -6.36
N VAL A 126 16.20 7.02 -5.95
CA VAL A 126 16.26 5.91 -4.98
C VAL A 126 16.79 4.64 -5.63
N ASP A 127 16.48 4.39 -6.91
CA ASP A 127 17.07 3.29 -7.68
C ASP A 127 18.59 3.46 -7.83
N ALA A 128 19.06 4.69 -8.06
CA ALA A 128 20.49 4.99 -8.05
C ALA A 128 21.13 4.70 -6.67
N LEU A 129 20.44 5.04 -5.59
CA LEU A 129 20.87 4.67 -4.23
C LEU A 129 20.88 3.14 -4.04
N ALA A 130 19.82 2.44 -4.44
CA ALA A 130 19.71 0.98 -4.33
C ALA A 130 20.85 0.25 -5.06
N LYS A 131 21.26 0.73 -6.23
CA LYS A 131 22.42 0.24 -6.96
C LYS A 131 23.73 0.31 -6.16
N THR A 132 23.92 1.32 -5.33
CA THR A 132 25.11 1.41 -4.46
C THR A 132 25.15 0.31 -3.38
N TYR A 133 23.98 -0.24 -3.06
CA TYR A 133 23.82 -1.40 -2.17
C TYR A 133 23.72 -2.73 -2.93
N HIS A 134 23.97 -2.73 -4.27
CA HIS A 134 23.93 -3.91 -5.13
C HIS A 134 22.55 -4.60 -5.15
N MET A 135 21.46 -3.84 -5.07
CA MET A 135 20.12 -4.40 -5.20
C MET A 135 19.85 -4.82 -6.64
N PRO A 136 19.26 -6.03 -6.86
CA PRO A 136 19.04 -6.58 -8.21
C PRO A 136 17.77 -6.05 -8.88
N TRP A 137 16.88 -5.40 -8.13
CA TRP A 137 15.58 -4.89 -8.55
C TRP A 137 15.57 -3.36 -8.65
N THR A 138 14.57 -2.83 -9.32
CA THR A 138 14.18 -1.41 -9.29
C THR A 138 12.92 -1.24 -8.44
N LEU A 139 12.68 -0.01 -7.95
CA LEU A 139 11.47 0.27 -7.17
C LEU A 139 10.20 -0.01 -7.99
N ARG A 140 10.21 0.30 -9.28
CA ARG A 140 9.05 0.07 -10.15
C ARG A 140 8.68 -1.42 -10.26
N GLU A 141 9.65 -2.31 -10.15
CA GLU A 141 9.42 -3.76 -10.19
C GLU A 141 8.81 -4.29 -8.89
N ILE A 142 9.17 -3.72 -7.74
CA ILE A 142 8.76 -4.25 -6.44
C ILE A 142 7.59 -3.51 -5.80
N LEU A 143 7.29 -2.26 -6.22
CA LEU A 143 6.15 -1.49 -5.71
C LEU A 143 4.84 -1.94 -6.38
N PRO A 144 3.70 -1.86 -5.66
CA PRO A 144 2.38 -2.09 -6.26
C PRO A 144 2.07 -1.06 -7.34
N CYS A 145 1.27 -1.42 -8.33
CA CYS A 145 0.74 -0.43 -9.27
C CYS A 145 -0.25 0.51 -8.55
N VAL A 146 -0.23 1.78 -8.96
CA VAL A 146 -1.13 2.81 -8.42
C VAL A 146 -2.41 2.84 -9.25
N LEU A 147 -3.56 2.91 -8.58
CA LEU A 147 -4.87 3.00 -9.21
C LEU A 147 -5.67 4.14 -8.59
N CYS A 148 -6.43 4.84 -9.42
CA CYS A 148 -7.40 5.83 -8.97
C CYS A 148 -8.71 5.16 -8.52
N ALA A 149 -9.50 5.88 -7.73
CA ALA A 149 -10.81 5.41 -7.32
C ALA A 149 -11.71 5.14 -8.54
N GLY A 150 -12.29 3.94 -8.59
CA GLY A 150 -13.15 3.50 -9.69
C GLY A 150 -12.45 2.70 -10.80
N GLU A 151 -11.13 2.65 -10.80
CA GLU A 151 -10.38 1.81 -11.74
C GLU A 151 -10.46 0.32 -11.39
N ASP A 152 -10.14 -0.51 -12.37
CA ASP A 152 -10.22 -1.98 -12.24
C ASP A 152 -9.06 -2.49 -11.36
N ALA A 153 -9.40 -2.92 -10.17
CA ALA A 153 -8.46 -3.57 -9.25
C ALA A 153 -8.57 -5.11 -9.25
N GLY A 154 -9.26 -5.69 -10.22
CA GLY A 154 -9.44 -7.12 -10.36
C GLY A 154 -10.77 -7.64 -9.83
N VAL A 155 -10.88 -8.95 -9.76
CA VAL A 155 -12.08 -9.65 -9.27
C VAL A 155 -11.70 -10.67 -8.20
N MET A 156 -12.57 -10.85 -7.22
CA MET A 156 -12.39 -11.85 -6.18
C MET A 156 -12.29 -13.24 -6.78
N THR A 157 -11.20 -13.93 -6.46
CA THR A 157 -10.96 -15.31 -6.90
C THR A 157 -11.75 -16.32 -6.06
N THR A 158 -11.76 -17.57 -6.50
CA THR A 158 -12.33 -18.68 -5.73
C THR A 158 -11.60 -18.86 -4.39
N GLU A 159 -10.28 -18.75 -4.41
CA GLU A 159 -9.43 -18.82 -3.22
C GLU A 159 -9.70 -17.65 -2.27
N GLY A 160 -9.86 -16.43 -2.81
CA GLY A 160 -10.20 -15.24 -2.04
C GLY A 160 -11.57 -15.34 -1.38
N ALA A 161 -12.58 -15.82 -2.11
CA ALA A 161 -13.92 -16.04 -1.56
C ALA A 161 -13.89 -17.08 -0.43
N LYS A 162 -13.17 -18.20 -0.63
CA LYS A 162 -13.02 -19.27 0.37
C LYS A 162 -12.22 -18.81 1.61
N LEU A 163 -11.29 -17.88 1.42
CA LEU A 163 -10.52 -17.29 2.54
C LEU A 163 -11.44 -16.49 3.47
N LEU A 164 -12.38 -15.73 2.90
CA LEU A 164 -13.35 -14.92 3.66
C LEU A 164 -14.48 -15.77 4.24
N ASP A 165 -14.95 -16.75 3.49
CA ASP A 165 -16.06 -17.63 3.86
C ASP A 165 -15.73 -19.09 3.58
N PRO A 166 -15.17 -19.80 4.57
CA PRO A 166 -14.87 -21.23 4.45
C PRO A 166 -16.13 -22.12 4.24
N THR A 167 -17.33 -21.61 4.50
CA THR A 167 -18.60 -22.35 4.30
C THR A 167 -18.96 -22.47 2.83
N GLY A 168 -18.37 -21.62 1.95
CA GLY A 168 -18.59 -21.63 0.51
C GLY A 168 -19.89 -20.92 0.07
N THR A 169 -20.53 -20.17 0.95
CA THR A 169 -21.72 -19.37 0.62
C THR A 169 -21.33 -18.17 -0.24
N LEU A 170 -20.18 -17.54 0.07
CA LEU A 170 -19.64 -16.42 -0.71
C LEU A 170 -19.10 -16.92 -2.06
N GLN A 171 -19.66 -16.39 -3.13
CA GLN A 171 -19.23 -16.75 -4.49
C GLN A 171 -18.11 -15.84 -4.99
N PRO A 172 -17.16 -16.35 -5.81
CA PRO A 172 -16.16 -15.52 -6.48
C PRO A 172 -16.82 -14.60 -7.53
N GLY A 173 -16.02 -13.66 -8.07
CA GLY A 173 -16.43 -12.78 -9.16
C GLY A 173 -16.88 -11.38 -8.73
N ALA A 174 -16.87 -11.05 -7.43
CA ALA A 174 -17.08 -9.68 -6.99
C ALA A 174 -15.98 -8.77 -7.51
N LEU A 175 -16.36 -7.64 -8.11
CA LEU A 175 -15.40 -6.61 -8.55
C LEU A 175 -14.66 -6.04 -7.33
N MET A 176 -13.34 -5.94 -7.41
CA MET A 176 -12.52 -5.36 -6.37
C MET A 176 -12.25 -3.89 -6.65
N ALA A 177 -12.45 -3.05 -5.65
CA ALA A 177 -11.99 -1.66 -5.68
C ALA A 177 -10.51 -1.59 -5.31
N PRO A 178 -9.75 -0.56 -5.76
CA PRO A 178 -8.40 -0.31 -5.29
C PRO A 178 -8.37 -0.25 -3.75
N PRO A 179 -7.45 -0.98 -3.09
CA PRO A 179 -7.35 -0.96 -1.64
C PRO A 179 -6.81 0.39 -1.16
N GLU A 180 -7.44 0.94 -0.13
CA GLU A 180 -7.14 2.29 0.37
C GLU A 180 -6.81 2.30 1.85
N GLY A 181 -6.13 3.36 2.27
CA GLY A 181 -5.85 3.65 3.67
C GLY A 181 -7.09 4.07 4.46
N ASP A 182 -7.08 3.77 5.74
CA ASP A 182 -8.16 4.12 6.68
C ASP A 182 -8.44 5.62 6.75
N ALA A 183 -7.42 6.45 6.57
CA ALA A 183 -7.56 7.91 6.53
C ALA A 183 -8.39 8.37 5.32
N GLY A 184 -8.03 7.95 4.10
CA GLY A 184 -8.74 8.32 2.87
C GLY A 184 -10.18 7.78 2.83
N THR A 185 -10.38 6.53 3.24
CA THR A 185 -11.73 5.95 3.35
C THR A 185 -12.57 6.63 4.42
N GLY A 186 -11.95 7.11 5.50
CA GLY A 186 -12.60 7.93 6.53
C GLY A 186 -13.15 9.25 5.99
N MET A 187 -12.42 9.92 5.10
CA MET A 187 -12.91 11.13 4.43
C MET A 187 -14.13 10.84 3.54
N ALA A 188 -14.09 9.74 2.78
CA ALA A 188 -15.23 9.32 1.97
C ALA A 188 -16.45 8.96 2.85
N ALA A 189 -16.24 8.21 3.92
CA ALA A 189 -17.29 7.77 4.85
C ALA A 189 -18.00 8.93 5.56
N THR A 190 -17.27 10.02 5.82
CA THR A 190 -17.82 11.24 6.47
C THR A 190 -18.27 12.30 5.46
N ASN A 191 -18.24 11.99 4.16
CA ASN A 191 -18.56 12.93 3.07
C ASN A 191 -17.72 14.22 3.13
N SER A 192 -16.44 14.10 3.47
CA SER A 192 -15.50 15.21 3.67
C SER A 192 -14.52 15.38 2.50
N VAL A 193 -14.94 15.02 1.29
CA VAL A 193 -14.10 15.05 0.07
C VAL A 193 -14.28 16.31 -0.78
N ALA A 194 -15.27 17.14 -0.46
CA ALA A 194 -15.51 18.39 -1.18
C ALA A 194 -14.48 19.46 -0.79
N VAL A 195 -14.21 20.39 -1.72
CA VAL A 195 -13.33 21.55 -1.46
C VAL A 195 -13.81 22.30 -0.21
N ARG A 196 -12.90 22.64 0.69
CA ARG A 196 -13.14 23.32 1.97
C ARG A 196 -13.95 22.51 2.98
N THR A 197 -14.00 21.21 2.83
CA THR A 197 -14.43 20.29 3.88
C THR A 197 -13.22 19.59 4.46
N GLY A 198 -13.38 18.99 5.61
CA GLY A 198 -12.29 18.26 6.27
C GLY A 198 -12.82 17.20 7.20
N ASN A 199 -11.96 16.28 7.57
CA ASN A 199 -12.23 15.23 8.53
C ASN A 199 -11.24 15.35 9.70
N VAL A 200 -11.74 15.20 10.91
CA VAL A 200 -10.90 15.06 12.09
C VAL A 200 -11.08 13.65 12.64
N SER A 201 -10.03 12.86 12.55
CA SER A 201 -9.99 11.55 13.21
C SER A 201 -9.46 11.73 14.63
N ALA A 202 -10.25 11.37 15.62
CA ALA A 202 -9.92 11.48 17.03
C ALA A 202 -9.94 10.08 17.67
N GLY A 203 -8.78 9.47 17.81
CA GLY A 203 -8.57 8.18 18.44
C GLY A 203 -7.38 8.24 19.39
N THR A 204 -6.50 7.23 19.37
CA THR A 204 -5.20 7.23 20.08
C THR A 204 -4.33 8.40 19.63
N SER A 205 -4.42 8.76 18.35
CA SER A 205 -3.87 9.99 17.78
C SER A 205 -5.01 10.81 17.20
N THR A 206 -4.82 12.13 17.16
CA THR A 206 -5.77 13.04 16.51
C THR A 206 -5.09 13.68 15.32
N PHE A 207 -5.71 13.59 14.15
CA PHE A 207 -5.23 14.23 12.95
C PHE A 207 -6.38 14.81 12.13
N ALA A 208 -6.10 15.90 11.41
CA ALA A 208 -7.02 16.56 10.49
C ALA A 208 -6.53 16.38 9.05
N MET A 209 -7.49 16.20 8.15
CA MET A 209 -7.25 16.08 6.71
C MET A 209 -8.13 17.05 5.94
#